data_50e0eb5e5f4eb66502a9b2af1f0eefc8
#
_entry.id   50e0eb5e5f4eb66502a9b2af1f0eefc8
#
_cell.length_a   1.000
_cell.length_b   1.000
_cell.length_c   1.000
_cell.angle_alpha   90.00
_cell.angle_beta   90.00
_cell.angle_gamma   90.00
#
_symmetry.space_group_name_H-M   'P 1'
#
loop_
_entity.id
_entity.type
_entity.pdbx_description
1 polymer ?
#
loop_
_entity_poly.entity_id
_entity_poly.type
_entity_poly.pdbx_seq_one_letter_code
_entity_poly.pdbx_strand_id
1 'polypeptide(L)'
;MSTAPVRVIIITGPSGSGKSSLARRCGLRSVRLDDFYHTFDTPNMPMVDEHLIDWDDVRSWNKEAAIEALIELCTTGQTDTPDYDIPTSSVIGSRHLELDPSETVIVAEGIFAAHCVPALKERGLLADAICIARNPWRNAYFRFIRDIKKNRKSVPVLIRRGLYLTKREPGQIREWTALGCRPVPSLEAAVEAVKMAATAAAAQAD
;
A
#
# COMPACT_ATOMS: atom_id res chain seq x y z
N MET A 1 -9.63 -4.45 -30.57
CA MET A 1 -10.49 -3.52 -29.82
C MET A 1 -9.65 -3.02 -28.66
N SER A 2 -9.33 -1.74 -28.61
CA SER A 2 -8.59 -1.17 -27.48
C SER A 2 -9.55 -1.14 -26.29
N THR A 3 -9.40 -2.06 -25.36
CA THR A 3 -10.10 -1.99 -24.09
C THR A 3 -9.60 -0.77 -23.34
N ALA A 4 -10.49 -0.01 -22.70
CA ALA A 4 -10.08 1.11 -21.86
C ALA A 4 -9.10 0.61 -20.78
N PRO A 5 -8.05 1.40 -20.43
CA PRO A 5 -7.09 0.96 -19.45
C PRO A 5 -7.76 0.75 -18.08
N VAL A 6 -7.32 -0.29 -17.37
CA VAL A 6 -7.75 -0.55 -16.00
C VAL A 6 -7.29 0.58 -15.09
N ARG A 7 -8.12 1.00 -14.14
CA ARG A 7 -7.81 2.10 -13.23
C ARG A 7 -7.47 1.60 -11.82
N VAL A 8 -6.66 2.36 -11.12
CA VAL A 8 -6.17 2.00 -9.77
C VAL A 8 -6.83 2.85 -8.71
N ILE A 9 -7.29 2.22 -7.65
CA ILE A 9 -7.61 2.87 -6.37
C ILE A 9 -6.44 2.65 -5.43
N ILE A 10 -5.76 3.72 -5.05
CA ILE A 10 -4.67 3.69 -4.07
C ILE A 10 -5.24 3.68 -2.66
N ILE A 11 -4.77 2.74 -1.84
CA ILE A 11 -5.09 2.65 -0.42
C ILE A 11 -3.82 2.72 0.41
N THR A 12 -3.64 3.82 1.13
CA THR A 12 -2.55 3.96 2.09
C THR A 12 -3.07 4.12 3.51
N GLY A 13 -2.18 4.15 4.46
CA GLY A 13 -2.49 4.33 5.88
C GLY A 13 -1.47 3.66 6.79
N PRO A 14 -1.44 4.01 8.08
CA PRO A 14 -0.49 3.47 9.03
C PRO A 14 -0.55 1.94 9.15
N SER A 15 0.54 1.34 9.58
CA SER A 15 0.54 -0.10 9.91
C SER A 15 -0.51 -0.41 10.98
N GLY A 16 -1.34 -1.42 10.74
CA GLY A 16 -2.48 -1.76 11.61
C GLY A 16 -3.78 -1.00 11.32
N SER A 17 -3.81 -0.11 10.32
CA SER A 17 -5.04 0.62 9.95
C SER A 17 -6.10 -0.24 9.25
N GLY A 18 -5.74 -1.42 8.73
CA GLY A 18 -6.67 -2.36 8.11
C GLY A 18 -6.69 -2.34 6.58
N LYS A 19 -5.70 -1.77 5.90
CA LYS A 19 -5.58 -1.70 4.42
C LYS A 19 -5.87 -3.03 3.73
N SER A 20 -5.12 -4.09 4.07
CA SER A 20 -5.30 -5.41 3.44
C SER A 20 -6.67 -6.06 3.76
N SER A 21 -7.31 -5.68 4.88
CA SER A 21 -8.69 -6.08 5.17
C SER A 21 -9.68 -5.34 4.29
N LEU A 22 -9.44 -4.06 4.02
CA LEU A 22 -10.25 -3.22 3.16
C LEU A 22 -10.28 -3.78 1.74
N ALA A 23 -9.11 -4.03 1.14
CA ALA A 23 -8.99 -4.59 -0.21
C ALA A 23 -9.83 -5.88 -0.37
N ARG A 24 -9.71 -6.81 0.58
CA ARG A 24 -10.50 -8.06 0.58
C ARG A 24 -12.01 -7.82 0.71
N ARG A 25 -12.45 -6.84 1.52
CA ARG A 25 -13.87 -6.52 1.72
C ARG A 25 -14.53 -5.91 0.50
N CYS A 26 -13.76 -5.27 -0.36
CA CYS A 26 -14.28 -4.65 -1.58
C CYS A 26 -14.46 -5.63 -2.73
N GLY A 27 -13.91 -6.85 -2.62
CA GLY A 27 -14.01 -7.87 -3.68
C GLY A 27 -13.24 -7.50 -4.95
N LEU A 28 -12.36 -6.51 -4.92
CA LEU A 28 -11.54 -6.09 -6.04
C LEU A 28 -10.18 -6.80 -6.03
N ARG A 29 -9.60 -6.97 -7.21
CA ARG A 29 -8.21 -7.41 -7.34
C ARG A 29 -7.30 -6.47 -6.58
N SER A 30 -6.37 -7.02 -5.80
CA SER A 30 -5.48 -6.23 -4.95
C SER A 30 -4.02 -6.51 -5.24
N VAL A 31 -3.25 -5.44 -5.45
CA VAL A 31 -1.79 -5.46 -5.57
C VAL A 31 -1.20 -4.99 -4.24
N ARG A 32 -0.30 -5.80 -3.68
CA ARG A 32 0.41 -5.46 -2.44
C ARG A 32 1.69 -4.71 -2.76
N LEU A 33 1.70 -3.42 -2.54
CA LEU A 33 2.88 -2.59 -2.79
C LEU A 33 3.96 -2.74 -1.70
N ASP A 34 3.60 -3.30 -0.55
CA ASP A 34 4.59 -3.68 0.48
C ASP A 34 5.50 -4.83 0.03
N ASP A 35 5.23 -5.51 -1.09
CA ASP A 35 6.11 -6.52 -1.67
C ASP A 35 7.28 -5.90 -2.48
N PHE A 36 7.27 -4.59 -2.73
CA PHE A 36 8.30 -3.86 -3.48
C PHE A 36 9.42 -3.27 -2.59
N TYR A 37 9.60 -3.74 -1.37
CA TYR A 37 10.76 -3.35 -0.58
C TYR A 37 12.06 -3.82 -1.23
N HIS A 38 13.11 -3.03 -1.06
CA HIS A 38 14.47 -3.45 -1.39
C HIS A 38 14.91 -4.61 -0.49
N THR A 39 15.85 -5.42 -0.96
CA THR A 39 16.47 -6.46 -0.14
C THR A 39 17.43 -5.84 0.89
N PHE A 40 17.66 -6.53 2.01
CA PHE A 40 18.46 -6.01 3.11
C PHE A 40 19.91 -5.66 2.73
N ASP A 41 20.44 -6.27 1.68
CA ASP A 41 21.80 -6.10 1.15
C ASP A 41 21.88 -5.05 0.02
N THR A 42 20.78 -4.35 -0.27
CA THR A 42 20.78 -3.27 -1.27
C THR A 42 21.71 -2.13 -0.80
N PRO A 43 22.60 -1.61 -1.65
CA PRO A 43 23.47 -0.50 -1.30
C PRO A 43 22.70 0.76 -0.90
N ASN A 44 23.27 1.53 0.02
CA ASN A 44 22.74 2.83 0.47
C ASN A 44 21.35 2.78 1.10
N MET A 45 20.98 1.67 1.74
CA MET A 45 19.72 1.59 2.50
C MET A 45 19.68 2.65 3.61
N PRO A 46 18.50 3.23 3.88
CA PRO A 46 18.33 4.16 4.99
C PRO A 46 18.56 3.44 6.32
N MET A 47 19.33 4.04 7.22
CA MET A 47 19.72 3.44 8.49
C MET A 47 19.12 4.23 9.67
N VAL A 48 18.65 3.52 10.68
CA VAL A 48 18.29 4.09 11.99
C VAL A 48 19.57 4.30 12.83
N ASP A 49 20.49 3.33 12.75
CA ASP A 49 21.83 3.34 13.34
C ASP A 49 22.78 2.51 12.47
N GLU A 50 24.03 2.33 12.88
CA GLU A 50 25.08 1.64 12.10
C GLU A 50 24.72 0.20 11.68
N HIS A 51 23.72 -0.42 12.33
CA HIS A 51 23.39 -1.85 12.12
C HIS A 51 21.90 -2.10 11.83
N LEU A 52 21.06 -1.06 11.83
CA LEU A 52 19.61 -1.24 11.72
C LEU A 52 19.04 -0.42 10.56
N ILE A 53 18.52 -1.11 9.55
CA ILE A 53 17.82 -0.48 8.42
C ILE A 53 16.50 0.16 8.88
N ASP A 54 16.24 1.39 8.42
CA ASP A 54 14.96 2.08 8.63
C ASP A 54 13.95 1.65 7.55
N TRP A 55 13.24 0.58 7.82
CA TRP A 55 12.16 0.08 6.96
C TRP A 55 10.90 0.97 6.96
N ASP A 56 10.87 2.01 7.78
CA ASP A 56 9.79 3.01 7.80
C ASP A 56 10.15 4.27 6.98
N ASP A 57 11.32 4.30 6.34
CA ASP A 57 11.76 5.32 5.38
C ASP A 57 11.41 4.87 3.95
N VAL A 58 10.84 5.79 3.15
CA VAL A 58 10.44 5.49 1.77
C VAL A 58 11.58 5.03 0.87
N ARG A 59 12.84 5.39 1.17
CA ARG A 59 14.03 4.95 0.43
C ARG A 59 14.34 3.46 0.59
N SER A 60 13.70 2.78 1.56
CA SER A 60 13.76 1.32 1.69
C SER A 60 12.84 0.59 0.71
N TRP A 61 12.04 1.32 -0.06
CA TRP A 61 11.03 0.80 -0.95
C TRP A 61 11.30 1.21 -2.40
N ASN A 62 11.20 0.25 -3.33
CA ASN A 62 11.45 0.46 -4.75
C ASN A 62 10.24 1.10 -5.42
N LYS A 63 10.16 2.43 -5.32
CA LYS A 63 9.08 3.24 -5.84
C LYS A 63 8.92 3.08 -7.36
N GLU A 64 10.02 3.09 -8.07
CA GLU A 64 10.06 3.03 -9.53
C GLU A 64 9.47 1.70 -10.02
N ALA A 65 9.92 0.58 -9.49
CA ALA A 65 9.40 -0.74 -9.84
C ALA A 65 7.90 -0.89 -9.49
N ALA A 66 7.46 -0.34 -8.36
CA ALA A 66 6.05 -0.38 -7.98
C ALA A 66 5.16 0.43 -8.94
N ILE A 67 5.62 1.60 -9.39
CA ILE A 67 4.91 2.42 -10.36
C ILE A 67 4.88 1.73 -11.73
N GLU A 68 6.01 1.20 -12.19
CA GLU A 68 6.11 0.48 -13.47
C GLU A 68 5.18 -0.72 -13.52
N ALA A 69 5.18 -1.55 -12.47
CA ALA A 69 4.30 -2.72 -12.37
C ALA A 69 2.81 -2.32 -12.41
N LEU A 70 2.42 -1.23 -11.73
CA LEU A 70 1.04 -0.75 -11.78
C LEU A 70 0.65 -0.22 -13.16
N ILE A 71 1.54 0.52 -13.83
CA ILE A 71 1.28 1.02 -15.18
C ILE A 71 1.16 -0.14 -16.17
N GLU A 72 2.09 -1.09 -16.12
CA GLU A 72 2.06 -2.27 -16.96
C GLU A 72 0.77 -3.06 -16.77
N LEU A 73 0.41 -3.36 -15.50
CA LEU A 73 -0.82 -4.08 -15.18
C LEU A 73 -2.08 -3.38 -15.72
N CYS A 74 -2.15 -2.05 -15.58
CA CYS A 74 -3.30 -1.27 -16.04
C CYS A 74 -3.41 -1.16 -17.57
N THR A 75 -2.28 -1.23 -18.27
CA THR A 75 -2.24 -1.02 -19.73
C THR A 75 -2.23 -2.32 -20.53
N THR A 76 -1.62 -3.37 -20.00
CA THR A 76 -1.48 -4.68 -20.68
C THR A 76 -2.37 -5.76 -20.09
N GLY A 77 -2.91 -5.54 -18.88
CA GLY A 77 -3.68 -6.54 -18.14
C GLY A 77 -2.82 -7.53 -17.36
N GLN A 78 -1.50 -7.45 -17.43
CA GLN A 78 -0.60 -8.38 -16.75
C GLN A 78 0.67 -7.68 -16.25
N THR A 79 1.32 -8.22 -15.24
CA THR A 79 2.64 -7.80 -14.75
C THR A 79 3.23 -8.84 -13.81
N ASP A 80 4.52 -8.74 -13.55
CA ASP A 80 5.20 -9.53 -12.53
C ASP A 80 5.44 -8.68 -11.27
N THR A 81 5.11 -9.22 -10.10
CA THR A 81 5.35 -8.57 -8.81
C THR A 81 6.37 -9.37 -7.99
N PRO A 82 7.23 -8.71 -7.21
CA PRO A 82 8.14 -9.42 -6.33
C PRO A 82 7.38 -10.29 -5.33
N ASP A 83 7.94 -11.45 -4.98
CA ASP A 83 7.55 -12.22 -3.81
C ASP A 83 8.51 -11.91 -2.68
N TYR A 84 8.10 -10.99 -1.79
CA TYR A 84 8.94 -10.46 -0.73
C TYR A 84 8.71 -11.20 0.58
N ASP A 85 9.78 -11.79 1.12
CA ASP A 85 9.77 -12.45 2.41
C ASP A 85 10.19 -11.49 3.53
N ILE A 86 9.23 -11.09 4.37
CA ILE A 86 9.46 -10.16 5.49
C ILE A 86 10.47 -10.70 6.52
N PRO A 87 10.43 -11.99 6.93
CA PRO A 87 11.41 -12.55 7.86
C PRO A 87 12.86 -12.40 7.41
N THR A 88 13.15 -12.67 6.15
CA THR A 88 14.52 -12.57 5.59
C THR A 88 14.82 -11.20 5.00
N SER A 89 13.78 -10.32 4.89
CA SER A 89 13.88 -9.02 4.22
C SER A 89 14.48 -9.11 2.82
N SER A 90 14.00 -10.07 2.04
CA SER A 90 14.53 -10.38 0.71
C SER A 90 13.44 -10.71 -0.29
N VAL A 91 13.69 -10.43 -1.56
CA VAL A 91 12.90 -10.93 -2.67
C VAL A 91 13.31 -12.40 -2.91
N ILE A 92 12.35 -13.32 -2.76
CA ILE A 92 12.57 -14.76 -2.91
C ILE A 92 12.07 -15.33 -4.23
N GLY A 93 11.39 -14.51 -5.04
CA GLY A 93 10.83 -14.90 -6.31
C GLY A 93 10.01 -13.80 -6.95
N SER A 94 9.22 -14.17 -7.95
CA SER A 94 8.28 -13.31 -8.64
C SER A 94 6.92 -13.99 -8.74
N ARG A 95 5.84 -13.20 -8.72
CA ARG A 95 4.47 -13.67 -8.94
C ARG A 95 3.88 -12.99 -10.16
N HIS A 96 3.45 -13.79 -11.12
CA HIS A 96 2.70 -13.30 -12.25
C HIS A 96 1.29 -12.91 -11.84
N LEU A 97 0.86 -11.70 -12.22
CA LEU A 97 -0.50 -11.20 -12.05
C LEU A 97 -1.11 -10.97 -13.43
N GLU A 98 -2.29 -11.55 -13.64
CA GLU A 98 -3.10 -11.36 -14.85
C GLU A 98 -4.50 -10.94 -14.42
N LEU A 99 -5.03 -9.90 -15.07
CA LEU A 99 -6.37 -9.40 -14.84
C LEU A 99 -7.37 -10.14 -15.70
N ASP A 100 -8.56 -10.37 -15.16
CA ASP A 100 -9.68 -10.81 -15.98
C ASP A 100 -10.08 -9.66 -16.93
N PRO A 101 -10.43 -9.93 -18.19
CA PRO A 101 -10.87 -8.90 -19.15
C PRO A 101 -12.06 -8.05 -18.69
N SER A 102 -12.84 -8.52 -17.72
CA SER A 102 -13.93 -7.79 -17.10
C SER A 102 -13.50 -6.85 -15.95
N GLU A 103 -12.26 -6.96 -15.48
CA GLU A 103 -11.75 -6.11 -14.41
C GLU A 103 -11.37 -4.73 -14.95
N THR A 104 -12.15 -3.71 -14.60
CA THR A 104 -11.92 -2.31 -15.00
C THR A 104 -11.24 -1.48 -13.92
N VAL A 105 -11.21 -2.00 -12.67
CA VAL A 105 -10.66 -1.32 -11.51
C VAL A 105 -9.95 -2.30 -10.60
N ILE A 106 -8.75 -1.93 -10.15
CA ILE A 106 -7.97 -2.66 -9.16
C ILE A 106 -7.67 -1.79 -7.93
N VAL A 107 -7.27 -2.43 -6.84
CA VAL A 107 -6.78 -1.78 -5.63
C VAL A 107 -5.28 -1.99 -5.51
N ALA A 108 -4.51 -0.93 -5.24
CA ALA A 108 -3.12 -1.05 -4.84
C ALA A 108 -2.94 -0.55 -3.40
N GLU A 109 -2.42 -1.39 -2.50
CA GLU A 109 -2.33 -1.08 -1.08
C GLU A 109 -0.91 -1.23 -0.53
N GLY A 110 -0.53 -0.31 0.32
CA GLY A 110 0.77 -0.34 1.00
C GLY A 110 0.99 0.91 1.85
N ILE A 111 2.00 0.86 2.72
CA ILE A 111 2.34 2.02 3.55
C ILE A 111 2.87 3.17 2.69
N PHE A 112 3.60 2.86 1.61
CA PHE A 112 4.15 3.85 0.68
C PHE A 112 3.32 4.04 -0.60
N ALA A 113 2.14 3.42 -0.69
CA ALA A 113 1.27 3.47 -1.87
C ALA A 113 0.95 4.90 -2.35
N ALA A 114 0.87 5.88 -1.44
CA ALA A 114 0.64 7.28 -1.78
C ALA A 114 1.67 7.85 -2.75
N HIS A 115 2.90 7.34 -2.74
CA HIS A 115 3.97 7.82 -3.63
C HIS A 115 3.76 7.45 -5.10
N CYS A 116 2.82 6.52 -5.39
CA CYS A 116 2.42 6.20 -6.77
C CYS A 116 1.38 7.20 -7.33
N VAL A 117 0.68 7.94 -6.46
CA VAL A 117 -0.45 8.81 -6.86
C VAL A 117 -0.08 9.82 -7.95
N PRO A 118 1.02 10.59 -7.85
CA PRO A 118 1.35 11.57 -8.89
C PRO A 118 1.52 10.94 -10.27
N ALA A 119 2.28 9.84 -10.35
CA ALA A 119 2.57 9.16 -11.62
C ALA A 119 1.32 8.52 -12.25
N LEU A 120 0.44 7.93 -11.44
CA LEU A 120 -0.81 7.34 -11.93
C LEU A 120 -1.81 8.41 -12.37
N LYS A 121 -1.86 9.54 -11.65
CA LYS A 121 -2.71 10.69 -12.01
C LYS A 121 -2.28 11.30 -13.35
N GLU A 122 -0.99 11.53 -13.55
CA GLU A 122 -0.43 12.07 -14.79
C GLU A 122 -0.80 11.20 -16.01
N ARG A 123 -0.89 9.88 -15.83
CA ARG A 123 -1.24 8.92 -16.89
C ARG A 123 -2.74 8.65 -17.02
N GLY A 124 -3.58 9.28 -16.22
CA GLY A 124 -5.03 9.06 -16.23
C GLY A 124 -5.46 7.68 -15.70
N LEU A 125 -4.54 6.96 -15.02
CA LEU A 125 -4.79 5.62 -14.47
C LEU A 125 -5.34 5.62 -13.05
N LEU A 126 -5.36 6.77 -12.37
CA LEU A 126 -5.86 6.88 -11.01
C LEU A 126 -7.39 6.99 -11.00
N ALA A 127 -8.09 6.06 -10.32
CA ALA A 127 -9.52 6.16 -10.04
C ALA A 127 -9.80 6.97 -8.76
N ASP A 128 -9.10 6.65 -7.67
CA ASP A 128 -9.15 7.40 -6.39
C ASP A 128 -7.89 7.10 -5.57
N ALA A 129 -7.63 7.94 -4.58
CA ALA A 129 -6.55 7.72 -3.62
C ALA A 129 -7.03 8.04 -2.22
N ILE A 130 -7.04 7.07 -1.33
CA ILE A 130 -7.51 7.20 0.04
C ILE A 130 -6.44 6.82 1.06
N CYS A 131 -6.44 7.57 2.16
CA CYS A 131 -5.61 7.31 3.33
C CYS A 131 -6.51 6.96 4.53
N ILE A 132 -6.33 5.79 5.14
CA ILE A 132 -7.07 5.42 6.35
C ILE A 132 -6.47 6.18 7.54
N ALA A 133 -7.14 7.25 7.96
CA ALA A 133 -6.71 8.19 8.99
C ALA A 133 -7.55 8.06 10.27
N ARG A 134 -7.60 6.87 10.86
CA ARG A 134 -8.32 6.64 12.09
C ARG A 134 -7.44 6.91 13.33
N ASN A 135 -8.05 6.86 14.53
CA ASN A 135 -7.36 7.10 15.78
C ASN A 135 -6.05 6.28 15.89
N PRO A 136 -4.88 6.93 16.10
CA PRO A 136 -3.57 6.28 16.15
C PRO A 136 -3.45 5.18 17.23
N TRP A 137 -4.12 5.33 18.36
CA TRP A 137 -4.12 4.34 19.45
C TRP A 137 -4.84 3.05 19.04
N ARG A 138 -5.90 3.15 18.23
CA ARG A 138 -6.55 1.96 17.65
C ARG A 138 -5.61 1.23 16.69
N ASN A 139 -4.86 1.96 15.88
CA ASN A 139 -3.85 1.37 14.99
C ASN A 139 -2.75 0.68 15.81
N ALA A 140 -2.26 1.32 16.88
CA ALA A 140 -1.26 0.76 17.79
C ALA A 140 -1.75 -0.56 18.41
N TYR A 141 -2.99 -0.60 18.89
CA TYR A 141 -3.59 -1.81 19.45
C TYR A 141 -3.65 -2.97 18.45
N PHE A 142 -4.20 -2.74 17.25
CA PHE A 142 -4.31 -3.80 16.24
C PHE A 142 -2.94 -4.26 15.71
N ARG A 143 -1.99 -3.35 15.60
CA ARG A 143 -0.60 -3.65 15.26
C ARG A 143 0.03 -4.55 16.31
N PHE A 144 -0.11 -4.18 17.59
CA PHE A 144 0.42 -4.93 18.74
C PHE A 144 -0.13 -6.36 18.78
N ILE A 145 -1.46 -6.55 18.68
CA ILE A 145 -2.09 -7.87 18.65
C ILE A 145 -1.60 -8.70 17.44
N ARG A 146 -1.48 -8.10 16.26
CA ARG A 146 -0.96 -8.79 15.08
C ARG A 146 0.48 -9.26 15.29
N ASP A 147 1.33 -8.41 15.84
CA ASP A 147 2.76 -8.68 15.98
C ASP A 147 3.04 -9.70 17.08
N ILE A 148 2.24 -9.72 18.15
CA ILE A 148 2.25 -10.82 19.14
C ILE A 148 1.85 -12.14 18.49
N LYS A 149 0.72 -12.18 17.79
CA LYS A 149 0.23 -13.43 17.15
C LYS A 149 1.22 -14.01 16.14
N LYS A 150 2.06 -13.16 15.53
CA LYS A 150 3.09 -13.57 14.56
C LYS A 150 4.48 -13.78 15.18
N ASN A 151 4.62 -13.72 16.51
CA ASN A 151 5.88 -13.85 17.25
C ASN A 151 7.05 -13.02 16.67
N ARG A 152 6.73 -11.79 16.19
CA ARG A 152 7.70 -10.99 15.44
C ARG A 152 8.85 -10.44 16.27
N LYS A 153 8.59 -10.03 17.52
CA LYS A 153 9.57 -9.43 18.45
C LYS A 153 9.10 -9.56 19.89
N SER A 154 10.00 -9.33 20.86
CA SER A 154 9.65 -9.31 22.29
C SER A 154 8.68 -8.16 22.64
N VAL A 155 7.84 -8.36 23.65
CA VAL A 155 6.79 -7.41 24.06
C VAL A 155 7.34 -5.99 24.34
N PRO A 156 8.46 -5.79 25.08
CA PRO A 156 8.99 -4.44 25.30
C PRO A 156 9.37 -3.71 24.00
N VAL A 157 9.95 -4.44 23.04
CA VAL A 157 10.29 -3.89 21.72
C VAL A 157 9.05 -3.49 20.94
N LEU A 158 7.99 -4.30 20.98
CA LEU A 158 6.71 -4.00 20.33
C LEU A 158 6.05 -2.74 20.91
N ILE A 159 6.08 -2.57 22.24
CA ILE A 159 5.55 -1.38 22.90
C ILE A 159 6.32 -0.13 22.47
N ARG A 160 7.65 -0.16 22.58
CA ARG A 160 8.51 0.99 22.21
C ARG A 160 8.29 1.40 20.75
N ARG A 161 8.32 0.42 19.81
CA ARG A 161 8.05 0.65 18.40
C ARG A 161 6.62 1.15 18.17
N GLY A 162 5.64 0.59 18.88
CA GLY A 162 4.25 1.01 18.80
C GLY A 162 4.06 2.49 19.13
N LEU A 163 4.65 2.97 20.24
CA LEU A 163 4.62 4.36 20.66
C LEU A 163 5.32 5.30 19.66
N TYR A 164 6.48 4.88 19.15
CA TYR A 164 7.22 5.63 18.13
C TYR A 164 6.39 5.84 16.87
N LEU A 165 5.83 4.76 16.32
CA LEU A 165 4.99 4.82 15.11
C LEU A 165 3.73 5.65 15.32
N THR A 166 3.07 5.51 16.49
CA THR A 166 1.87 6.28 16.83
C THR A 166 2.12 7.79 16.82
N LYS A 167 3.31 8.23 17.27
CA LYS A 167 3.69 9.65 17.23
C LYS A 167 3.95 10.15 15.80
N ARG A 168 4.42 9.30 14.89
CA ARG A 168 4.69 9.66 13.49
C ARG A 168 3.44 9.69 12.61
N GLU A 169 2.38 8.94 12.97
CA GLU A 169 1.17 8.79 12.15
C GLU A 169 0.55 10.13 11.68
N PRO A 170 0.39 11.18 12.51
CA PRO A 170 -0.16 12.45 12.04
C PRO A 170 0.69 13.13 10.97
N GLY A 171 2.01 12.99 11.05
CA GLY A 171 2.94 13.49 10.03
C GLY A 171 2.80 12.75 8.71
N GLN A 172 2.75 11.43 8.76
CA GLN A 172 2.55 10.58 7.60
C GLN A 172 1.21 10.85 6.89
N ILE A 173 0.12 11.03 7.66
CA ILE A 173 -1.19 11.36 7.08
C ILE A 173 -1.14 12.69 6.32
N ARG A 174 -0.45 13.72 6.87
CA ARG A 174 -0.26 15.00 6.17
C ARG A 174 0.54 14.84 4.88
N GLU A 175 1.61 14.06 4.91
CA GLU A 175 2.43 13.75 3.73
C GLU A 175 1.60 13.05 2.64
N TRP A 176 0.88 11.98 2.99
CA TRP A 176 0.03 11.26 2.03
C TRP A 176 -1.11 12.13 1.49
N THR A 177 -1.64 13.05 2.30
CA THR A 177 -2.63 14.03 1.85
C THR A 177 -2.02 15.01 0.84
N ALA A 178 -0.79 15.47 1.08
CA ALA A 178 -0.06 16.34 0.14
C ALA A 178 0.24 15.64 -1.19
N LEU A 179 0.43 14.31 -1.18
CA LEU A 179 0.58 13.48 -2.39
C LEU A 179 -0.75 13.23 -3.12
N GLY A 180 -1.88 13.67 -2.58
CA GLY A 180 -3.19 13.59 -3.20
C GLY A 180 -4.13 12.52 -2.63
N CYS A 181 -3.77 11.86 -1.52
CA CYS A 181 -4.66 10.92 -0.85
C CYS A 181 -5.69 11.64 0.02
N ARG A 182 -6.96 11.26 -0.11
CA ARG A 182 -8.05 11.78 0.73
C ARG A 182 -8.11 11.01 2.05
N PRO A 183 -7.98 11.67 3.22
CA PRO A 183 -8.09 11.00 4.51
C PRO A 183 -9.52 10.54 4.80
N VAL A 184 -9.68 9.30 5.28
CA VAL A 184 -10.96 8.73 5.71
C VAL A 184 -10.87 8.25 7.16
N PRO A 185 -11.88 8.54 8.01
CA PRO A 185 -11.76 8.37 9.47
C PRO A 185 -11.96 6.93 9.96
N SER A 186 -12.46 6.04 9.12
CA SER A 186 -12.76 4.67 9.52
C SER A 186 -12.60 3.68 8.37
N LEU A 187 -12.57 2.39 8.71
CA LEU A 187 -12.51 1.31 7.72
C LEU A 187 -13.83 1.23 6.93
N GLU A 188 -14.95 1.48 7.58
CA GLU A 188 -16.28 1.51 6.98
C GLU A 188 -16.38 2.64 5.94
N ALA A 189 -15.97 3.84 6.31
CA ALA A 189 -15.91 4.98 5.38
C ALA A 189 -14.97 4.70 4.19
N ALA A 190 -13.86 3.96 4.43
CA ALA A 190 -12.97 3.56 3.36
C ALA A 190 -13.61 2.53 2.41
N VAL A 191 -14.37 1.56 2.92
CA VAL A 191 -15.12 0.59 2.09
C VAL A 191 -16.10 1.32 1.18
N GLU A 192 -16.88 2.25 1.72
CA GLU A 192 -17.83 3.05 0.93
C GLU A 192 -17.10 3.89 -0.13
N ALA A 193 -16.01 4.55 0.24
CA ALA A 193 -15.21 5.33 -0.69
C ALA A 193 -14.68 4.49 -1.87
N VAL A 194 -14.14 3.29 -1.59
CA VAL A 194 -13.65 2.37 -2.63
C VAL A 194 -14.78 1.91 -3.54
N LYS A 195 -15.93 1.52 -2.99
CA LYS A 195 -17.10 1.10 -3.79
C LYS A 195 -17.61 2.21 -4.70
N MET A 196 -17.72 3.44 -4.19
CA MET A 196 -18.11 4.59 -5.00
C MET A 196 -17.11 4.86 -6.13
N ALA A 197 -15.82 4.85 -5.82
CA ALA A 197 -14.77 5.06 -6.82
C ALA A 197 -14.76 3.96 -7.89
N ALA A 198 -14.96 2.71 -7.50
CA ALA A 198 -15.04 1.58 -8.44
C ALA A 198 -16.24 1.70 -9.37
N THR A 199 -17.42 2.04 -8.84
CA THR A 199 -18.63 2.27 -9.66
C THR A 199 -18.44 3.44 -10.64
N ALA A 200 -17.86 4.55 -10.17
CA ALA A 200 -17.59 5.70 -11.04
C ALA A 200 -16.56 5.40 -12.15
N ALA A 201 -15.54 4.61 -11.85
CA ALA A 201 -14.53 4.22 -12.82
C ALA A 201 -15.08 3.23 -13.86
N ALA A 202 -15.93 2.27 -13.46
CA ALA A 202 -16.59 1.35 -14.36
C ALA A 202 -17.51 2.09 -15.34
N ALA A 203 -18.31 3.06 -14.86
CA ALA A 203 -19.18 3.89 -15.71
C ALA A 203 -18.44 4.79 -16.72
N GLN A 204 -17.12 4.95 -16.59
CA GLN A 204 -16.31 5.73 -17.54
C GLN A 204 -15.56 4.83 -18.54
N ALA A 205 -15.64 3.51 -18.36
CA ALA A 205 -15.03 2.53 -19.26
C ALA A 205 -16.01 2.04 -20.34
N ASP A 206 -17.33 2.23 -20.10
CA ASP A 206 -18.42 1.99 -21.06
C ASP A 206 -18.58 3.19 -22.02
#